data_99b81160d4b20758a55e121bad3f6886
#
_entry.id   99b81160d4b20758a55e121bad3f6886
#
_cell.length_a   1.000
_cell.length_b   1.000
_cell.length_c   1.000
_cell.angle_alpha   90.00
_cell.angle_beta   90.00
_cell.angle_gamma   90.00
#
_symmetry.space_group_name_H-M   'P 1'
#
loop_
_entity.id
_entity.type
_entity.pdbx_description
1 polymer ?
#
loop_
_entity_poly.entity_id
_entity_poly.type
_entity_poly.pdbx_seq_one_letter_code
_entity_poly.pdbx_strand_id
1 'polypeptide(L)'
;PFITDVVVAPHSFKDGSTDSIKWYQFKIPIDQYDTRVGSIQDFKSIRFIRMYMTDFEQPVVMRFARLELVRNQWRRFQFSLLNPGEYLPDDDGNETDFNVSSVSIEENSARQPIPYALPPGVEREQTLGSGSSVSTYQQNEQSLSMQVCPLQDGDARAVFKSLNIDLRRYGRMIMNVHAEPLPDAPLATLN
;
A
#
# COMPACT_ATOMS: atom_id res chain seq x y z
N PRO A 1 -4.11 12.92 4.08
CA PRO A 1 -5.30 12.07 4.19
C PRO A 1 -4.90 10.61 4.01
N PHE A 2 -5.42 9.72 4.87
CA PHE A 2 -5.06 8.27 4.86
C PHE A 2 -5.99 7.42 3.98
N ILE A 3 -6.97 8.03 3.30
CA ILE A 3 -7.85 7.33 2.38
C ILE A 3 -7.07 7.05 1.10
N THR A 4 -6.92 5.76 0.78
CA THR A 4 -6.17 5.32 -0.40
C THR A 4 -7.05 4.76 -1.49
N ASP A 5 -8.29 4.37 -1.14
CA ASP A 5 -9.23 3.84 -2.12
C ASP A 5 -10.69 4.05 -1.64
N VAL A 6 -11.61 4.11 -2.61
CA VAL A 6 -13.06 4.18 -2.37
C VAL A 6 -13.75 3.16 -3.27
N VAL A 7 -14.32 2.14 -2.66
CA VAL A 7 -15.07 1.11 -3.38
C VAL A 7 -16.56 1.40 -3.27
N VAL A 8 -17.21 1.47 -4.40
CA VAL A 8 -18.67 1.66 -4.50
C VAL A 8 -19.32 0.33 -4.81
N ALA A 9 -20.09 -0.20 -3.87
CA ALA A 9 -20.78 -1.47 -4.03
C ALA A 9 -22.29 -1.26 -4.16
N PRO A 10 -22.94 -1.76 -5.23
CA PRO A 10 -24.39 -1.72 -5.33
C PRO A 10 -25.00 -2.59 -4.24
N HIS A 11 -26.08 -2.11 -3.63
CA HIS A 11 -26.79 -2.82 -2.58
C HIS A 11 -28.30 -2.74 -2.80
N SER A 12 -28.99 -3.86 -2.67
CA SER A 12 -30.45 -3.94 -2.69
C SER A 12 -30.97 -4.00 -1.26
N PHE A 13 -31.81 -3.06 -0.90
CA PHE A 13 -32.42 -3.01 0.42
C PHE A 13 -33.63 -3.94 0.51
N LYS A 14 -34.07 -4.22 1.74
CA LYS A 14 -35.23 -5.10 1.98
C LYS A 14 -36.56 -4.55 1.44
N ASP A 15 -36.66 -3.26 1.22
CA ASP A 15 -37.80 -2.58 0.62
C ASP A 15 -37.84 -2.66 -0.91
N GLY A 16 -36.82 -3.32 -1.51
CA GLY A 16 -36.70 -3.46 -2.97
C GLY A 16 -35.98 -2.29 -3.65
N SER A 17 -35.64 -1.22 -2.92
CA SER A 17 -34.83 -0.14 -3.46
C SER A 17 -33.37 -0.58 -3.65
N THR A 18 -32.69 0.06 -4.61
CA THR A 18 -31.25 -0.15 -4.86
C THR A 18 -30.53 1.16 -4.71
N ASP A 19 -29.42 1.12 -3.99
CA ASP A 19 -28.49 2.24 -3.84
C ASP A 19 -27.05 1.73 -3.80
N SER A 20 -26.10 2.63 -3.78
CA SER A 20 -24.69 2.31 -3.70
C SER A 20 -24.13 2.65 -2.33
N ILE A 21 -23.38 1.73 -1.75
CA ILE A 21 -22.68 1.92 -0.48
C ILE A 21 -21.21 2.19 -0.80
N LYS A 22 -20.67 3.26 -0.22
CA LYS A 22 -19.26 3.60 -0.34
C LYS A 22 -18.49 3.02 0.84
N TRP A 23 -17.44 2.27 0.52
CA TRP A 23 -16.45 1.80 1.49
C TRP A 23 -15.16 2.55 1.27
N TYR A 24 -14.59 3.08 2.32
CA TYR A 24 -13.33 3.81 2.30
C TYR A 24 -12.21 2.92 2.85
N GLN A 25 -11.15 2.75 2.07
CA GLN A 25 -9.96 2.06 2.52
C GLN A 25 -8.99 3.09 3.12
N PHE A 26 -8.55 2.83 4.33
CA PHE A 26 -7.54 3.63 5.01
C PHE A 26 -6.25 2.83 5.09
N LYS A 27 -5.13 3.41 4.64
CA LYS A 27 -3.78 2.90 4.87
C LYS A 27 -3.07 3.87 5.79
N ILE A 28 -2.83 3.46 7.01
CA ILE A 28 -2.21 4.28 8.05
C ILE A 28 -0.80 3.75 8.29
N PRO A 29 0.25 4.50 7.86
CA PRO A 29 1.62 4.16 8.19
C PRO A 29 1.83 4.26 9.70
N ILE A 30 2.18 3.16 10.35
CA ILE A 30 2.32 3.12 11.81
C ILE A 30 3.60 3.78 12.32
N ASP A 31 4.53 4.06 11.44
CA ASP A 31 5.77 4.79 11.70
C ASP A 31 5.62 6.32 11.59
N GLN A 32 4.53 6.79 10.96
CA GLN A 32 4.19 8.22 10.83
C GLN A 32 3.18 8.64 11.92
N TYR A 33 3.63 8.66 13.15
CA TYR A 33 2.80 9.06 14.29
C TYR A 33 3.04 10.52 14.68
N ASP A 34 2.00 11.24 15.07
CA ASP A 34 2.08 12.64 15.50
C ASP A 34 2.73 12.76 16.89
N THR A 35 2.47 11.82 17.78
CA THR A 35 2.93 11.89 19.16
C THR A 35 3.32 10.52 19.70
N ARG A 36 4.42 10.49 20.43
CA ARG A 36 4.88 9.33 21.17
C ARG A 36 4.82 9.59 22.66
N VAL A 37 4.10 8.75 23.40
CA VAL A 37 4.01 8.81 24.86
C VAL A 37 4.75 7.64 25.48
N GLY A 38 5.67 7.92 26.39
CA GLY A 38 6.48 6.92 27.08
C GLY A 38 7.78 6.56 26.36
N SER A 39 8.38 5.44 26.75
CA SER A 39 9.72 5.01 26.33
C SER A 39 9.72 3.95 25.24
N ILE A 40 8.64 3.82 24.48
CA ILE A 40 8.58 2.87 23.37
C ILE A 40 9.60 3.26 22.30
N GLN A 41 10.52 2.35 22.00
CA GLN A 41 11.58 2.58 21.00
C GLN A 41 11.24 1.99 19.64
N ASP A 42 10.42 0.93 19.60
CA ASP A 42 10.06 0.22 18.38
C ASP A 42 8.70 -0.49 18.50
N PHE A 43 8.23 -1.04 17.38
CA PHE A 43 6.97 -1.77 17.28
C PHE A 43 7.13 -3.30 17.36
N LYS A 44 8.22 -3.82 17.90
CA LYS A 44 8.48 -5.27 17.96
C LYS A 44 7.52 -6.03 18.86
N SER A 45 7.00 -5.38 19.90
CA SER A 45 6.11 -6.02 20.87
C SER A 45 4.90 -5.14 21.15
N ILE A 46 3.85 -5.30 20.36
CA ILE A 46 2.57 -4.60 20.53
C ILE A 46 1.59 -5.50 21.25
N ARG A 47 1.02 -5.03 22.35
CA ARG A 47 0.04 -5.79 23.14
C ARG A 47 -1.39 -5.55 22.71
N PHE A 48 -1.72 -4.32 22.30
CA PHE A 48 -3.06 -3.96 21.85
C PHE A 48 -3.03 -2.75 20.94
N ILE A 49 -4.04 -2.64 20.10
CA ILE A 49 -4.33 -1.47 19.28
C ILE A 49 -5.63 -0.88 19.81
N ARG A 50 -5.65 0.44 20.01
CA ARG A 50 -6.86 1.18 20.36
C ARG A 50 -7.21 2.13 19.25
N MET A 51 -8.44 2.09 18.80
CA MET A 51 -9.02 3.06 17.89
C MET A 51 -10.11 3.83 18.63
N TYR A 52 -10.11 5.15 18.50
CA TYR A 52 -11.14 6.01 19.04
C TYR A 52 -11.43 7.12 18.04
N MET A 53 -12.63 7.66 18.10
CA MET A 53 -13.09 8.74 17.25
C MET A 53 -13.81 9.76 18.09
N THR A 54 -13.61 11.03 17.79
CA THR A 54 -14.16 12.17 18.52
C THR A 54 -14.77 13.19 17.56
N ASP A 55 -15.39 14.22 18.09
CA ASP A 55 -15.82 15.42 17.39
C ASP A 55 -16.94 15.19 16.34
N PHE A 56 -17.84 14.25 16.60
CA PHE A 56 -19.03 14.07 15.78
C PHE A 56 -20.11 15.07 16.23
N GLU A 57 -20.56 15.91 15.32
CA GLU A 57 -21.65 16.85 15.56
C GLU A 57 -23.02 16.17 15.61
N GLN A 58 -23.15 15.00 15.02
CA GLN A 58 -24.39 14.24 14.95
C GLN A 58 -24.15 12.75 15.26
N PRO A 59 -25.18 12.03 15.72
CA PRO A 59 -25.09 10.57 15.86
C PRO A 59 -24.71 9.90 14.55
N VAL A 60 -23.70 9.04 14.56
CA VAL A 60 -23.23 8.31 13.39
C VAL A 60 -23.20 6.82 13.67
N VAL A 61 -23.42 6.03 12.63
CA VAL A 61 -23.21 4.58 12.64
C VAL A 61 -22.07 4.27 11.69
N MET A 62 -21.00 3.72 12.23
CA MET A 62 -19.84 3.32 11.45
C MET A 62 -19.75 1.80 11.40
N ARG A 63 -19.37 1.27 10.23
CA ARG A 63 -19.18 -0.16 10.02
C ARG A 63 -17.73 -0.39 9.62
N PHE A 64 -17.06 -1.27 10.35
CA PHE A 64 -15.69 -1.67 10.07
C PHE A 64 -15.73 -3.08 9.49
N ALA A 65 -15.26 -3.23 8.26
CA ALA A 65 -15.28 -4.52 7.59
C ALA A 65 -14.06 -5.36 7.97
N ARG A 66 -12.87 -4.77 7.88
CA ARG A 66 -11.61 -5.51 8.04
C ARG A 66 -10.52 -4.59 8.61
N LEU A 67 -9.81 -5.08 9.60
CA LEU A 67 -8.60 -4.45 10.13
C LEU A 67 -7.43 -5.40 9.94
N GLU A 68 -6.43 -4.98 9.20
CA GLU A 68 -5.25 -5.79 8.90
C GLU A 68 -3.96 -5.04 9.21
N LEU A 69 -2.98 -5.77 9.71
CA LEU A 69 -1.61 -5.30 9.78
C LEU A 69 -0.86 -5.81 8.55
N VAL A 70 -0.56 -4.89 7.65
CA VAL A 70 0.13 -5.21 6.41
C VAL A 70 1.62 -4.98 6.57
N ARG A 71 2.42 -5.99 6.27
CA ARG A 71 3.88 -5.89 6.25
C ARG A 71 4.36 -5.71 4.82
N ASN A 72 4.82 -4.53 4.48
CA ASN A 72 5.54 -4.32 3.23
C ASN A 72 7.01 -4.75 3.41
N GLN A 73 7.52 -5.56 2.48
CA GLN A 73 8.93 -5.94 2.45
C GLN A 73 9.80 -4.84 1.84
N TRP A 74 9.22 -3.98 1.02
CA TRP A 74 9.87 -2.82 0.44
C TRP A 74 9.77 -1.64 1.40
N ARG A 75 10.87 -0.87 1.49
CA ARG A 75 10.97 0.29 2.36
C ARG A 75 11.39 1.50 1.54
N ARG A 76 10.89 2.67 1.92
CA ARG A 76 11.37 3.95 1.39
C ARG A 76 12.82 4.15 1.82
N PHE A 77 13.67 4.53 0.89
CA PHE A 77 15.02 4.99 1.17
C PHE A 77 14.95 6.44 1.65
N GLN A 78 15.53 6.72 2.81
CA GLN A 78 15.40 8.00 3.52
C GLN A 78 16.62 8.90 3.39
N PHE A 79 17.59 8.48 2.59
CA PHE A 79 18.81 9.25 2.40
C PHE A 79 18.85 9.83 1.00
N SER A 80 19.59 10.95 0.85
CA SER A 80 19.82 11.57 -0.43
C SER A 80 20.49 10.59 -1.42
N LEU A 81 20.05 10.65 -2.66
CA LEU A 81 20.64 9.88 -3.77
C LEU A 81 21.60 10.73 -4.63
N LEU A 82 21.77 11.99 -4.30
CA LEU A 82 22.59 12.91 -5.08
C LEU A 82 24.09 12.54 -5.04
N ASN A 83 24.55 12.05 -3.89
CA ASN A 83 25.95 11.67 -3.71
C ASN A 83 26.04 10.17 -3.38
N PRO A 84 26.42 9.32 -4.34
CA PRO A 84 26.56 7.89 -4.11
C PRO A 84 27.58 7.58 -2.99
N GLY A 85 27.15 6.77 -2.03
CA GLY A 85 28.01 6.38 -0.89
C GLY A 85 27.92 7.28 0.33
N GLU A 86 27.21 8.38 0.27
CA GLU A 86 26.90 9.24 1.41
C GLU A 86 25.51 8.91 1.96
N TYR A 87 25.41 8.77 3.28
CA TYR A 87 24.16 8.52 3.98
C TYR A 87 23.67 9.79 4.67
N LEU A 88 23.57 10.88 3.89
CA LEU A 88 22.99 12.12 4.35
C LEU A 88 21.46 12.01 4.35
N PRO A 89 20.76 12.48 5.39
CA PRO A 89 19.32 12.55 5.38
C PRO A 89 18.83 13.35 4.17
N ASP A 90 17.73 12.94 3.58
CA ASP A 90 17.06 13.65 2.52
C ASP A 90 16.26 14.82 3.13
N ASP A 91 16.97 15.92 3.40
CA ASP A 91 16.46 17.13 4.07
C ASP A 91 16.58 18.35 3.13
N ASP A 92 16.29 18.13 1.87
CA ASP A 92 16.43 19.15 0.81
C ASP A 92 15.27 20.14 0.74
N GLY A 93 14.31 20.07 1.68
CA GLY A 93 13.10 20.92 1.69
C GLY A 93 12.21 20.72 0.47
N ASN A 94 12.37 19.61 -0.20
CA ASN A 94 11.73 19.29 -1.46
C ASN A 94 10.26 18.86 -1.24
N GLU A 95 9.34 19.44 -2.01
CA GLU A 95 7.91 19.16 -1.96
C GLU A 95 7.51 17.85 -2.67
N THR A 96 8.46 17.00 -3.06
CA THR A 96 8.16 15.72 -3.71
C THR A 96 7.44 14.79 -2.74
N ASP A 97 6.16 14.56 -3.02
CA ASP A 97 5.40 13.54 -2.31
C ASP A 97 5.70 12.15 -2.90
N PHE A 98 6.27 11.29 -2.07
CA PHE A 98 6.64 9.94 -2.45
C PHE A 98 6.01 8.92 -1.51
N ASN A 99 5.01 8.20 -2.01
CA ASN A 99 4.32 7.17 -1.27
C ASN A 99 4.67 5.77 -1.78
N VAL A 100 4.92 4.87 -0.85
CA VAL A 100 5.26 3.48 -1.11
C VAL A 100 4.22 2.58 -0.46
N SER A 101 3.54 1.80 -1.26
CA SER A 101 2.50 0.88 -0.80
C SER A 101 2.59 -0.47 -1.51
N SER A 102 1.80 -1.42 -1.05
CA SER A 102 1.58 -2.68 -1.75
C SER A 102 0.21 -2.68 -2.41
N VAL A 103 0.12 -3.31 -3.55
CA VAL A 103 -1.14 -3.62 -4.24
C VAL A 103 -1.26 -5.12 -4.42
N SER A 104 -2.49 -5.63 -4.35
CA SER A 104 -2.80 -7.05 -4.52
C SER A 104 -4.08 -7.21 -5.33
N ILE A 105 -4.24 -8.40 -5.95
CA ILE A 105 -5.46 -8.68 -6.71
C ILE A 105 -6.70 -8.69 -5.81
N GLU A 106 -6.56 -9.08 -4.56
CA GLU A 106 -7.69 -9.14 -3.63
C GLU A 106 -8.21 -7.77 -3.24
N GLU A 107 -7.32 -6.80 -3.09
CA GLU A 107 -7.68 -5.45 -2.66
C GLU A 107 -7.94 -4.50 -3.83
N ASN A 108 -7.23 -4.67 -4.94
CA ASN A 108 -7.15 -3.67 -6.00
C ASN A 108 -7.70 -4.15 -7.36
N SER A 109 -8.27 -5.37 -7.45
CA SER A 109 -8.86 -5.88 -8.70
C SER A 109 -10.07 -5.08 -9.19
N ALA A 110 -10.77 -4.37 -8.32
CA ALA A 110 -11.90 -3.51 -8.65
C ALA A 110 -11.56 -2.00 -8.66
N ARG A 111 -10.28 -1.65 -8.53
CA ARG A 111 -9.81 -0.26 -8.53
C ARG A 111 -10.15 0.44 -9.85
N GLN A 112 -10.47 1.73 -9.76
CA GLN A 112 -10.70 2.60 -10.90
C GLN A 112 -9.61 3.69 -10.98
N PRO A 113 -9.23 4.20 -12.13
CA PRO A 113 -9.71 3.84 -13.47
C PRO A 113 -9.09 2.55 -14.03
N ILE A 114 -7.93 2.12 -13.51
CA ILE A 114 -7.22 0.93 -13.98
C ILE A 114 -7.19 -0.11 -12.85
N PRO A 115 -7.88 -1.25 -13.01
CA PRO A 115 -7.83 -2.32 -12.04
C PRO A 115 -6.45 -2.99 -12.00
N TYR A 116 -6.04 -3.45 -10.82
CA TYR A 116 -4.84 -4.26 -10.71
C TYR A 116 -5.09 -5.65 -11.30
N ALA A 117 -4.18 -6.10 -12.13
CA ALA A 117 -4.15 -7.45 -12.68
C ALA A 117 -2.78 -8.08 -12.45
N LEU A 118 -2.76 -9.41 -12.34
CA LEU A 118 -1.50 -10.14 -12.18
C LEU A 118 -0.58 -9.93 -13.39
N PRO A 119 0.71 -9.67 -13.16
CA PRO A 119 1.68 -9.61 -14.25
C PRO A 119 1.75 -10.93 -15.03
N PRO A 120 2.07 -10.89 -16.31
CA PRO A 120 2.22 -12.11 -17.10
C PRO A 120 3.27 -13.07 -16.51
N GLY A 121 2.92 -14.33 -16.38
CA GLY A 121 3.81 -15.36 -15.84
C GLY A 121 3.92 -15.40 -14.31
N VAL A 122 3.17 -14.57 -13.60
CA VAL A 122 3.02 -14.65 -12.15
C VAL A 122 1.78 -15.46 -11.81
N GLU A 123 1.98 -16.59 -11.16
CA GLU A 123 0.92 -17.46 -10.67
C GLU A 123 0.84 -17.37 -9.14
N ARG A 124 -0.37 -17.41 -8.61
CA ARG A 124 -0.58 -17.43 -7.16
C ARG A 124 -0.29 -18.84 -6.63
N GLU A 125 0.61 -18.94 -5.68
CA GLU A 125 0.89 -20.20 -5.01
C GLU A 125 -0.35 -20.72 -4.26
N GLN A 126 -0.61 -22.00 -4.41
CA GLN A 126 -1.69 -22.69 -3.70
C GLN A 126 -1.10 -23.41 -2.50
N THR A 127 -1.59 -23.09 -1.31
CA THR A 127 -1.20 -23.77 -0.09
C THR A 127 -2.35 -24.67 0.37
N LEU A 128 -2.05 -25.94 0.61
CA LEU A 128 -2.99 -26.88 1.20
C LEU A 128 -3.17 -26.54 2.68
N GLY A 129 -4.40 -26.26 3.08
CA GLY A 129 -4.73 -26.06 4.48
C GLY A 129 -4.54 -27.34 5.29
N SER A 130 -3.90 -27.25 6.44
CA SER A 130 -3.72 -28.36 7.39
C SER A 130 -5.00 -28.51 8.22
N GLY A 131 -5.87 -29.43 7.84
CA GLY A 131 -7.10 -29.73 8.56
C GLY A 131 -7.89 -30.87 7.92
N SER A 132 -8.94 -31.35 8.58
CA SER A 132 -9.78 -32.47 8.12
C SER A 132 -10.65 -32.16 6.89
N SER A 133 -10.68 -30.92 6.44
CA SER A 133 -11.24 -30.51 5.14
C SER A 133 -10.11 -29.97 4.28
N VAL A 134 -9.92 -30.57 3.10
CA VAL A 134 -8.96 -30.15 2.09
C VAL A 134 -9.45 -28.83 1.49
N SER A 135 -9.12 -27.72 2.12
CA SER A 135 -9.34 -26.40 1.56
C SER A 135 -8.02 -25.87 0.98
N THR A 136 -8.02 -25.60 -0.30
CA THR A 136 -6.88 -24.97 -0.98
C THR A 136 -7.00 -23.47 -0.82
N TYR A 137 -6.02 -22.83 -0.20
CA TYR A 137 -5.93 -21.39 -0.12
C TYR A 137 -4.92 -20.88 -1.14
N GLN A 138 -5.31 -19.92 -1.95
CA GLN A 138 -4.38 -19.18 -2.77
C GLN A 138 -3.65 -18.15 -1.91
N GLN A 139 -2.33 -18.15 -1.97
CA GLN A 139 -1.55 -17.12 -1.30
C GLN A 139 -1.82 -15.75 -1.93
N ASN A 140 -1.85 -14.73 -1.09
CA ASN A 140 -2.00 -13.37 -1.57
C ASN A 140 -0.70 -12.93 -2.24
N GLU A 141 -0.81 -12.55 -3.52
CA GLU A 141 0.29 -11.95 -4.26
C GLU A 141 0.28 -10.45 -4.00
N GLN A 142 1.45 -9.86 -3.86
CA GLN A 142 1.61 -8.43 -3.63
C GLN A 142 2.66 -7.84 -4.56
N SER A 143 2.29 -6.76 -5.23
CA SER A 143 3.21 -5.93 -6.00
C SER A 143 3.50 -4.63 -5.28
N LEU A 144 4.68 -4.07 -5.54
CA LEU A 144 5.08 -2.76 -5.06
C LEU A 144 4.37 -1.67 -5.87
N SER A 145 3.73 -0.73 -5.20
CA SER A 145 3.23 0.50 -5.80
C SER A 145 4.05 1.69 -5.30
N MET A 146 4.51 2.50 -6.23
CA MET A 146 5.21 3.75 -5.95
C MET A 146 4.40 4.89 -6.57
N GLN A 147 4.06 5.88 -5.77
CA GLN A 147 3.37 7.10 -6.21
C GLN A 147 4.29 8.27 -5.97
N VAL A 148 4.49 9.08 -6.99
CA VAL A 148 5.36 10.26 -6.94
C VAL A 148 4.61 11.44 -7.52
N CYS A 149 4.46 12.52 -6.74
CA CYS A 149 3.77 13.73 -7.21
C CYS A 149 4.06 14.95 -6.31
N PRO A 150 4.55 16.05 -6.87
CA PRO A 150 5.34 16.15 -8.09
C PRO A 150 6.76 15.63 -7.87
N LEU A 151 7.42 15.15 -8.90
CA LEU A 151 8.87 14.94 -8.87
C LEU A 151 9.54 16.19 -9.43
N GLN A 152 10.32 16.86 -8.64
CA GLN A 152 11.03 18.06 -9.05
C GLN A 152 12.27 17.69 -9.88
N ASP A 153 12.69 18.61 -10.78
CA ASP A 153 13.87 18.39 -11.60
C ASP A 153 15.13 18.24 -10.74
N GLY A 154 15.89 17.19 -11.00
CA GLY A 154 17.08 16.82 -10.23
C GLY A 154 16.82 16.05 -8.95
N ASP A 155 15.55 15.84 -8.56
CA ASP A 155 15.21 15.04 -7.39
C ASP A 155 15.16 13.54 -7.69
N ALA A 156 15.42 12.73 -6.70
CA ALA A 156 15.41 11.27 -6.80
C ALA A 156 14.80 10.63 -5.56
N ARG A 157 13.98 9.61 -5.77
CA ARG A 157 13.38 8.80 -4.69
C ARG A 157 13.66 7.33 -4.95
N ALA A 158 13.87 6.57 -3.88
CA ALA A 158 14.16 5.16 -3.99
C ALA A 158 13.41 4.31 -2.95
N VAL A 159 13.29 3.06 -3.29
CA VAL A 159 12.84 2.00 -2.40
C VAL A 159 13.89 0.90 -2.33
N PHE A 160 13.95 0.21 -1.21
CA PHE A 160 14.84 -0.91 -1.05
C PHE A 160 14.16 -2.09 -0.36
N LYS A 161 14.67 -3.27 -0.63
CA LYS A 161 14.29 -4.53 0.01
C LYS A 161 15.55 -5.29 0.38
N SER A 162 15.67 -5.68 1.63
CA SER A 162 16.76 -6.54 2.05
C SER A 162 16.51 -7.97 1.58
N LEU A 163 17.43 -8.52 0.82
CA LEU A 163 17.38 -9.88 0.32
C LEU A 163 18.50 -10.70 0.98
N ASN A 164 18.16 -11.91 1.40
CA ASN A 164 19.15 -12.89 1.88
C ASN A 164 19.19 -14.07 0.90
N ILE A 165 19.69 -13.80 -0.30
CA ILE A 165 19.81 -14.79 -1.38
C ILE A 165 21.20 -14.75 -1.99
N ASP A 166 21.70 -15.89 -2.39
CA ASP A 166 22.95 -15.98 -3.15
C ASP A 166 22.67 -15.73 -4.65
N LEU A 167 23.01 -14.55 -5.13
CA LEU A 167 22.80 -14.14 -6.51
C LEU A 167 23.81 -14.72 -7.52
N ARG A 168 24.89 -15.36 -7.06
CA ARG A 168 25.94 -15.91 -7.97
C ARG A 168 25.43 -16.93 -8.98
N ARG A 169 24.29 -17.56 -8.68
CA ARG A 169 23.68 -18.60 -9.53
C ARG A 169 22.69 -18.05 -10.56
N TYR A 170 22.37 -16.76 -10.50
CA TYR A 170 21.39 -16.12 -11.36
C TYR A 170 22.07 -15.25 -12.40
N GLY A 171 21.75 -15.49 -13.66
CA GLY A 171 22.30 -14.74 -14.79
C GLY A 171 21.44 -13.55 -15.22
N ARG A 172 20.20 -13.47 -14.76
CA ARG A 172 19.24 -12.42 -15.15
C ARG A 172 18.30 -12.09 -14.01
N MET A 173 17.91 -10.83 -13.94
CA MET A 173 16.81 -10.34 -13.15
C MET A 173 15.73 -9.79 -14.09
N ILE A 174 14.49 -10.22 -13.90
CA ILE A 174 13.34 -9.77 -14.70
C ILE A 174 12.35 -9.10 -13.74
N MET A 175 11.82 -7.95 -14.15
CA MET A 175 10.82 -7.23 -13.42
C MET A 175 9.73 -6.74 -14.37
N ASN A 176 8.47 -6.99 -14.03
CA ASN A 176 7.34 -6.41 -14.74
C ASN A 176 7.00 -5.06 -14.10
N VAL A 177 6.84 -4.04 -14.92
CA VAL A 177 6.51 -2.67 -14.49
C VAL A 177 5.28 -2.21 -15.23
N HIS A 178 4.32 -1.65 -14.50
CA HIS A 178 3.18 -0.93 -15.03
C HIS A 178 3.24 0.52 -14.56
N ALA A 179 3.04 1.46 -15.47
CA ALA A 179 2.99 2.88 -15.17
C ALA A 179 1.63 3.45 -15.57
N GLU A 180 1.03 4.24 -14.69
CA GLU A 180 -0.24 4.92 -14.91
C GLU A 180 -0.19 6.34 -14.35
N PRO A 181 -0.93 7.30 -14.92
CA PRO A 181 -1.06 8.62 -14.33
C PRO A 181 -1.85 8.53 -13.02
N LEU A 182 -1.53 9.39 -12.06
CA LEU A 182 -2.37 9.58 -10.89
C LEU A 182 -3.73 10.15 -11.31
N PRO A 183 -4.84 9.77 -10.67
CA PRO A 183 -6.20 10.17 -11.07
C PRO A 183 -6.41 11.67 -11.26
N ASP A 184 -5.71 12.47 -10.46
CA ASP A 184 -5.82 13.94 -10.45
C ASP A 184 -4.59 14.63 -11.08
N ALA A 185 -3.66 13.86 -11.65
CA ALA A 185 -2.52 14.44 -12.33
C ALA A 185 -2.90 14.89 -13.74
N PRO A 186 -2.49 16.11 -14.19
CA PRO A 186 -2.61 16.46 -15.58
C PRO A 186 -1.85 15.39 -16.40
N LEU A 187 -2.46 14.92 -17.48
CA LEU A 187 -1.87 13.96 -18.40
C LEU A 187 -0.51 14.51 -18.89
N ALA A 188 0.54 14.21 -18.15
CA ALA A 188 1.89 14.41 -18.66
C ALA A 188 2.05 13.38 -19.78
N THR A 189 2.19 13.87 -20.98
CA THR A 189 2.55 13.05 -22.13
C THR A 189 3.85 12.35 -21.81
N LEU A 190 3.76 11.05 -21.57
CA LEU A 190 4.93 10.18 -21.53
C LEU A 190 5.53 10.19 -22.93
N ASN A 191 6.56 11.00 -23.13
CA ASN A 191 7.38 11.00 -24.35
C ASN A 191 8.38 9.85 -24.29
#